data_ddf17c8994890ef656db078e743e4d47
#
_entry.id   ddf17c8994890ef656db078e743e4d47
#
_cell.length_a   1.000
_cell.length_b   1.000
_cell.length_c   1.000
_cell.angle_alpha   90.00
_cell.angle_beta   90.00
_cell.angle_gamma   90.00
#
_symmetry.space_group_name_H-M   'P 1'
#
loop_
_entity.id
_entity.type
_entity.pdbx_description
1 polymer ?
#
loop_
_entity_poly.entity_id
_entity_poly.type
_entity_poly.pdbx_seq_one_letter_code
_entity_poly.pdbx_strand_id
1 'polypeptide(L)'
;SLHDALPISGEIRLKEALEYELLSPFHYFGISDEVIDYTNIRKKNGRFDENDLSEKLSVNERVEFIIEKIKLYDYNGEKLKAIGFCVDIKHAVKMSNDFNNKGYRTAYITAKDSIEKRKNILDSFRNNNLEIIFTVDIFNEGIDIPEINMLLFLRPTESSTIFTQQLGRGLRKIKGKEYVTVLDFIGNYNKEFMLPQIFMKRENRNDVLSLKNEVLQEFNNMPSSVFVELDRICQRRVLDNLEKIKINSSSYLLGQYEILKKSIGKIPTILDFLYSDLDLTLIIKTFDSYAKFLSKVEKINLGFSEIQLEFIKNLEKKLSIKWWYEYLLLDLLLDKDEISVEELLENGKKYFDTDFREEFHKELINNLKSELGESFISFDEKFRLSENFKNCLDENFYNYVKELIKYGLLRYKSEMKVEEFRDFPLVKYKEYSRVELQYLLQSSAEKGSWRAGYSIARDNICLFITLNKDESTKEHLMYDNFFKGQKETSVDIPRR
;
A
#
# COMPACT_ATOMS: atom_id res chain seq x y z
N SER A 1 18.68 -13.37 -16.12
CA SER A 1 17.50 -14.22 -15.81
C SER A 1 16.70 -13.58 -14.68
N LEU A 2 15.39 -13.88 -14.55
CA LEU A 2 14.54 -13.43 -13.44
C LEU A 2 15.13 -13.82 -12.06
N HIS A 3 15.97 -14.85 -12.01
CA HIS A 3 16.69 -15.28 -10.80
C HIS A 3 17.81 -14.31 -10.38
N ASP A 4 18.49 -13.69 -11.35
CA ASP A 4 19.63 -12.81 -11.07
C ASP A 4 19.19 -11.35 -10.83
N ALA A 5 17.94 -11.04 -11.16
CA ALA A 5 17.37 -9.68 -11.07
C ALA A 5 16.36 -9.49 -9.94
N LEU A 6 16.13 -10.50 -9.10
CA LEU A 6 15.43 -10.26 -7.84
C LEU A 6 16.40 -9.52 -6.92
N PRO A 7 16.19 -8.24 -6.63
CA PRO A 7 16.91 -7.64 -5.53
C PRO A 7 16.51 -8.46 -4.29
N ILE A 8 17.52 -8.98 -3.58
CA ILE A 8 17.39 -9.62 -2.26
C ILE A 8 16.86 -8.62 -1.21
N SER A 9 16.63 -7.37 -1.59
CA SER A 9 15.92 -6.35 -0.83
C SER A 9 14.41 -6.48 -1.05
N GLY A 10 13.80 -7.53 -0.54
CA GLY A 10 12.37 -7.50 -0.25
C GLY A 10 12.14 -6.38 0.76
N GLU A 11 11.41 -5.33 0.37
CA GLU A 11 10.94 -4.34 1.34
C GLU A 11 9.94 -5.05 2.27
N ILE A 12 10.41 -5.40 3.47
CA ILE A 12 9.58 -5.99 4.51
C ILE A 12 8.66 -4.87 5.02
N ARG A 13 7.36 -5.03 4.87
CA ARG A 13 6.39 -4.04 5.31
C ARG A 13 6.19 -4.07 6.81
N LEU A 14 5.58 -3.00 7.35
CA LEU A 14 5.37 -2.84 8.79
C LEU A 14 4.71 -4.09 9.42
N LYS A 15 3.63 -4.59 8.84
CA LYS A 15 2.92 -5.77 9.34
C LYS A 15 3.80 -7.03 9.29
N GLU A 16 4.45 -7.29 8.18
CA GLU A 16 5.38 -8.42 8.01
C GLU A 16 6.58 -8.31 8.96
N ALA A 17 7.16 -7.09 9.08
CA ALA A 17 8.27 -6.86 10.00
C ALA A 17 7.88 -7.12 11.47
N LEU A 18 6.63 -6.87 11.84
CA LEU A 18 6.08 -7.19 13.15
C LEU A 18 5.80 -8.70 13.29
N GLU A 19 5.23 -9.34 12.27
CA GLU A 19 4.99 -10.79 12.23
C GLU A 19 6.31 -11.59 12.35
N TYR A 20 7.38 -11.11 11.69
CA TYR A 20 8.73 -11.69 11.82
C TYR A 20 9.51 -11.21 13.05
N GLU A 21 8.86 -10.47 13.94
CA GLU A 21 9.48 -9.90 15.13
C GLU A 21 10.76 -9.07 14.85
N LEU A 22 10.88 -8.42 13.73
CA LEU A 22 12.01 -7.55 13.40
C LEU A 22 11.91 -6.18 14.07
N LEU A 23 10.70 -5.77 14.46
CA LEU A 23 10.39 -4.51 15.11
C LEU A 23 9.79 -4.76 16.50
N SER A 24 9.90 -3.76 17.39
CA SER A 24 9.17 -3.76 18.64
C SER A 24 7.68 -3.60 18.39
N PRO A 25 6.81 -4.29 19.15
CA PRO A 25 5.38 -4.02 19.14
C PRO A 25 5.07 -2.56 19.46
N PHE A 26 3.86 -2.12 19.12
CA PHE A 26 3.42 -0.78 19.47
C PHE A 26 1.93 -0.75 19.85
N HIS A 27 1.58 0.25 20.66
CA HIS A 27 0.22 0.60 21.00
C HIS A 27 -0.09 1.96 20.36
N TYR A 28 -0.94 1.97 19.35
CA TYR A 28 -1.32 3.16 18.60
C TYR A 28 -2.67 3.68 19.06
N PHE A 29 -2.70 4.96 19.41
CA PHE A 29 -3.91 5.67 19.84
C PHE A 29 -4.16 6.84 18.90
N GLY A 30 -5.20 6.74 18.07
CA GLY A 30 -5.69 7.83 17.24
C GLY A 30 -6.63 8.72 18.05
N ILE A 31 -6.15 9.91 18.41
CA ILE A 31 -6.80 10.83 19.33
C ILE A 31 -7.39 12.01 18.55
N SER A 32 -8.67 12.27 18.73
CA SER A 32 -9.32 13.44 18.16
C SER A 32 -8.76 14.71 18.78
N ASP A 33 -8.13 15.57 17.98
CA ASP A 33 -7.68 16.88 18.44
C ASP A 33 -8.88 17.83 18.49
N GLU A 34 -9.55 17.87 19.64
CA GLU A 34 -10.76 18.68 19.87
C GLU A 34 -10.44 20.15 20.20
N VAL A 35 -9.18 20.44 20.50
CA VAL A 35 -8.74 21.80 20.84
C VAL A 35 -8.65 22.69 19.61
N ILE A 36 -8.38 22.09 18.44
CA ILE A 36 -8.11 22.81 17.21
C ILE A 36 -9.29 22.71 16.23
N ASP A 37 -9.74 23.88 15.78
CA ASP A 37 -10.67 23.96 14.65
C ASP A 37 -9.91 23.97 13.31
N TYR A 38 -9.78 22.79 12.73
CA TYR A 38 -9.12 22.59 11.44
C TYR A 38 -9.92 23.11 10.23
N THR A 39 -11.21 23.43 10.40
CA THR A 39 -12.07 23.92 9.29
C THR A 39 -11.66 25.31 8.82
N ASN A 40 -11.11 26.10 9.72
CA ASN A 40 -10.68 27.47 9.48
C ASN A 40 -9.21 27.60 9.04
N ILE A 41 -8.49 26.48 8.84
CA ILE A 41 -7.12 26.50 8.35
C ILE A 41 -7.12 26.58 6.82
N ARG A 42 -6.40 27.55 6.29
CA ARG A 42 -6.28 27.74 4.83
C ARG A 42 -5.68 26.51 4.16
N LYS A 43 -6.20 26.20 2.96
CA LYS A 43 -5.69 25.12 2.12
C LYS A 43 -5.16 25.67 0.80
N LYS A 44 -3.97 25.20 0.41
CA LYS A 44 -3.35 25.50 -0.89
C LYS A 44 -3.10 24.18 -1.63
N ASN A 45 -3.65 24.04 -2.82
CA ASN A 45 -3.56 22.80 -3.61
C ASN A 45 -4.05 21.54 -2.85
N GLY A 46 -5.12 21.68 -2.05
CA GLY A 46 -5.69 20.58 -1.27
C GLY A 46 -4.98 20.29 0.06
N ARG A 47 -3.81 20.88 0.33
CA ARG A 47 -3.02 20.73 1.56
C ARG A 47 -3.22 21.92 2.48
N PHE A 48 -3.05 21.72 3.78
CA PHE A 48 -3.02 22.82 4.73
C PHE A 48 -1.82 23.75 4.44
N ASP A 49 -2.05 25.05 4.54
CA ASP A 49 -0.96 26.04 4.55
C ASP A 49 -0.11 25.83 5.81
N GLU A 50 1.18 25.53 5.64
CA GLU A 50 2.07 25.16 6.76
C GLU A 50 2.18 26.26 7.83
N ASN A 51 2.21 27.54 7.42
CA ASN A 51 2.31 28.64 8.37
C ASN A 51 1.02 28.80 9.20
N ASP A 52 -0.13 28.72 8.55
CA ASP A 52 -1.44 28.82 9.21
C ASP A 52 -1.67 27.62 10.15
N LEU A 53 -1.30 26.42 9.69
CA LEU A 53 -1.35 25.20 10.49
C LEU A 53 -0.43 25.29 11.71
N SER A 54 0.84 25.70 11.51
CA SER A 54 1.82 25.86 12.60
C SER A 54 1.33 26.83 13.66
N GLU A 55 0.75 27.98 13.27
CA GLU A 55 0.19 28.96 14.19
C GLU A 55 -0.97 28.39 15.00
N LYS A 56 -1.92 27.71 14.34
CA LYS A 56 -3.09 27.10 15.00
C LYS A 56 -2.71 25.95 15.94
N LEU A 57 -1.72 25.15 15.59
CA LEU A 57 -1.26 24.03 16.43
C LEU A 57 -0.38 24.47 17.61
N SER A 58 0.03 25.73 17.66
CA SER A 58 0.94 26.29 18.68
C SER A 58 0.22 26.98 19.84
N VAL A 59 -0.99 26.56 20.20
CA VAL A 59 -1.77 27.12 21.32
C VAL A 59 -1.51 26.39 22.64
N ASN A 60 -1.56 27.10 23.76
CA ASN A 60 -1.20 26.55 25.06
C ASN A 60 -2.17 25.45 25.52
N GLU A 61 -3.45 25.61 25.23
CA GLU A 61 -4.50 24.62 25.54
C GLU A 61 -4.20 23.25 24.91
N ARG A 62 -3.62 23.26 23.71
CA ARG A 62 -3.21 22.04 23.03
C ARG A 62 -2.02 21.36 23.71
N VAL A 63 -1.08 22.14 24.24
CA VAL A 63 0.06 21.60 25.00
C VAL A 63 -0.44 20.88 26.27
N GLU A 64 -1.38 21.46 26.97
CA GLU A 64 -1.99 20.84 28.16
C GLU A 64 -2.74 19.55 27.80
N PHE A 65 -3.50 19.56 26.72
CA PHE A 65 -4.19 18.39 26.19
C PHE A 65 -3.20 17.26 25.82
N ILE A 66 -2.11 17.56 25.12
CA ILE A 66 -1.09 16.57 24.78
C ILE A 66 -0.45 15.98 26.05
N ILE A 67 -0.12 16.81 27.04
CA ILE A 67 0.45 16.37 28.31
C ILE A 67 -0.53 15.46 29.07
N GLU A 68 -1.82 15.78 29.06
CA GLU A 68 -2.85 14.91 29.64
C GLU A 68 -2.86 13.53 28.98
N LYS A 69 -2.81 13.49 27.64
CA LYS A 69 -2.79 12.23 26.88
C LYS A 69 -1.51 11.42 27.10
N ILE A 70 -0.35 12.08 27.21
CA ILE A 70 0.91 11.40 27.58
C ILE A 70 0.77 10.67 28.94
N LYS A 71 0.13 11.32 29.91
CA LYS A 71 -0.11 10.73 31.25
C LYS A 71 -1.18 9.64 31.23
N LEU A 72 -2.21 9.78 30.39
CA LEU A 72 -3.32 8.82 30.30
C LEU A 72 -2.89 7.48 29.67
N TYR A 73 -2.17 7.56 28.54
CA TYR A 73 -1.81 6.37 27.77
C TYR A 73 -0.49 5.73 28.20
N ASP A 74 0.28 6.40 29.06
CA ASP A 74 1.53 5.93 29.63
C ASP A 74 2.55 5.42 28.58
N TYR A 75 3.67 4.86 29.02
CA TYR A 75 4.74 4.36 28.18
C TYR A 75 5.45 3.18 28.84
N ASN A 76 6.10 2.35 28.04
CA ASN A 76 6.90 1.23 28.54
C ASN A 76 8.24 1.71 29.11
N GLY A 77 8.57 1.27 30.34
CA GLY A 77 9.82 1.58 31.02
C GLY A 77 9.71 2.66 32.11
N GLU A 78 10.83 2.92 32.80
CA GLU A 78 10.83 3.83 33.97
C GLU A 78 10.88 5.32 33.60
N LYS A 79 11.35 5.66 32.41
CA LYS A 79 11.57 7.06 31.98
C LYS A 79 11.01 7.30 30.60
N LEU A 80 10.33 8.41 30.45
CA LEU A 80 9.83 8.87 29.16
C LEU A 80 10.98 9.14 28.19
N LYS A 81 10.89 8.59 27.00
CA LYS A 81 11.78 8.79 25.85
C LYS A 81 10.92 9.04 24.62
N ALA A 82 10.47 10.28 24.43
CA ALA A 82 9.54 10.61 23.38
C ALA A 82 10.16 11.41 22.23
N ILE A 83 9.63 11.18 21.02
CA ILE A 83 9.87 12.03 19.85
C ILE A 83 8.56 12.65 19.43
N GLY A 84 8.54 13.99 19.27
CA GLY A 84 7.40 14.75 18.79
C GLY A 84 7.62 15.27 17.36
N PHE A 85 6.78 14.85 16.41
CA PHE A 85 6.83 15.31 15.01
C PHE A 85 6.01 16.57 14.82
N CYS A 86 6.65 17.68 14.47
CA CYS A 86 6.06 19.01 14.32
C CYS A 86 5.91 19.42 12.85
N VAL A 87 5.05 20.42 12.58
CA VAL A 87 4.79 20.96 11.24
C VAL A 87 6.03 21.65 10.67
N ASP A 88 6.58 22.57 11.45
CA ASP A 88 7.74 23.39 11.07
C ASP A 88 8.64 23.71 12.28
N ILE A 89 9.70 24.43 12.03
CA ILE A 89 10.69 24.78 13.06
C ILE A 89 10.06 25.65 14.16
N LYS A 90 9.14 26.55 13.81
CA LYS A 90 8.49 27.44 14.81
C LYS A 90 7.64 26.61 15.76
N HIS A 91 6.87 25.64 15.23
CA HIS A 91 6.09 24.71 16.04
C HIS A 91 6.98 23.86 16.95
N ALA A 92 8.09 23.30 16.46
CA ALA A 92 9.00 22.51 17.27
C ALA A 92 9.65 23.31 18.41
N VAL A 93 10.09 24.55 18.13
CA VAL A 93 10.64 25.47 19.15
C VAL A 93 9.57 25.82 20.21
N LYS A 94 8.36 26.15 19.77
CA LYS A 94 7.25 26.52 20.68
C LYS A 94 6.89 25.33 21.57
N MET A 95 6.70 24.13 21.01
CA MET A 95 6.41 22.92 21.77
C MET A 95 7.50 22.64 22.81
N SER A 96 8.78 22.71 22.42
CA SER A 96 9.89 22.51 23.35
C SER A 96 9.86 23.51 24.51
N ASN A 97 9.64 24.78 24.23
CA ASN A 97 9.60 25.82 25.27
C ASN A 97 8.39 25.62 26.21
N ASP A 98 7.23 25.35 25.67
CA ASP A 98 6.01 25.20 26.48
C ASP A 98 6.05 23.94 27.36
N PHE A 99 6.59 22.83 26.84
CA PHE A 99 6.81 21.63 27.64
C PHE A 99 7.86 21.84 28.74
N ASN A 100 8.94 22.59 28.45
CA ASN A 100 9.92 22.97 29.48
C ASN A 100 9.28 23.84 30.57
N ASN A 101 8.39 24.78 30.23
CA ASN A 101 7.64 25.58 31.18
C ASN A 101 6.67 24.76 32.06
N LYS A 102 6.24 23.58 31.57
CA LYS A 102 5.42 22.61 32.31
C LYS A 102 6.25 21.57 33.09
N GLY A 103 7.58 21.72 33.12
CA GLY A 103 8.50 20.91 33.93
C GLY A 103 9.09 19.68 33.22
N TYR A 104 8.82 19.48 31.93
CA TYR A 104 9.49 18.45 31.11
C TYR A 104 10.88 18.94 30.68
N ARG A 105 11.79 18.01 30.48
CA ARG A 105 13.15 18.30 29.97
C ARG A 105 13.17 18.02 28.48
N THR A 106 13.05 19.05 27.66
CA THR A 106 12.89 18.90 26.23
C THR A 106 13.92 19.69 25.41
N ALA A 107 14.15 19.26 24.20
CA ALA A 107 14.91 19.99 23.20
C ALA A 107 14.21 19.86 21.82
N TYR A 108 14.68 20.62 20.85
CA TYR A 108 14.26 20.46 19.46
C TYR A 108 15.48 20.27 18.54
N ILE A 109 15.25 19.52 17.46
CA ILE A 109 16.27 19.28 16.42
C ILE A 109 15.67 19.65 15.05
N THR A 110 16.45 20.40 14.26
CA THR A 110 16.04 20.84 12.92
C THR A 110 17.09 20.52 11.86
N ALA A 111 16.72 20.50 10.58
CA ALA A 111 17.65 20.28 9.47
C ALA A 111 18.78 21.35 9.42
N LYS A 112 18.53 22.54 9.98
CA LYS A 112 19.47 23.64 10.03
C LYS A 112 20.54 23.52 11.14
N ASP A 113 20.36 22.57 12.07
CA ASP A 113 21.28 22.40 13.19
C ASP A 113 22.56 21.69 12.72
N SER A 114 23.71 22.10 13.29
CA SER A 114 24.99 21.47 13.03
C SER A 114 24.98 20.00 13.51
N ILE A 115 25.85 19.19 12.90
CA ILE A 115 26.03 17.78 13.27
C ILE A 115 26.39 17.66 14.76
N GLU A 116 27.25 18.55 15.25
CA GLU A 116 27.69 18.58 16.65
C GLU A 116 26.52 18.88 17.59
N LYS A 117 25.67 19.90 17.30
CA LYS A 117 24.50 20.23 18.11
C LYS A 117 23.53 19.05 18.16
N ARG A 118 23.27 18.41 17.02
CA ARG A 118 22.40 17.22 16.95
C ARG A 118 22.95 16.09 17.82
N LYS A 119 24.25 15.81 17.70
CA LYS A 119 24.93 14.78 18.50
C LYS A 119 24.78 15.06 20.01
N ASN A 120 25.07 16.30 20.45
CA ASN A 120 24.94 16.68 21.86
C ASN A 120 23.52 16.51 22.41
N ILE A 121 22.50 16.88 21.64
CA ILE A 121 21.10 16.67 22.04
C ILE A 121 20.77 15.17 22.12
N LEU A 122 21.20 14.37 21.14
CA LEU A 122 20.97 12.92 21.15
C LEU A 122 21.68 12.23 22.31
N ASP A 123 22.91 12.61 22.62
CA ASP A 123 23.65 12.08 23.74
C ASP A 123 23.00 12.47 25.09
N SER A 124 22.51 13.70 25.21
CA SER A 124 21.73 14.15 26.36
C SER A 124 20.41 13.34 26.53
N PHE A 125 19.76 13.02 25.42
CA PHE A 125 18.57 12.20 25.42
C PHE A 125 18.87 10.76 25.83
N ARG A 126 19.91 10.12 25.30
CA ARG A 126 20.35 8.78 25.70
C ARG A 126 20.71 8.73 27.18
N ASN A 127 21.38 9.75 27.68
CA ASN A 127 21.83 9.84 29.09
C ASN A 127 20.69 10.24 30.06
N ASN A 128 19.44 10.24 29.63
CA ASN A 128 18.27 10.61 30.45
C ASN A 128 18.23 12.07 30.95
N ASN A 129 18.99 12.96 30.33
CA ASN A 129 18.93 14.39 30.62
C ASN A 129 17.77 15.09 29.90
N LEU A 130 17.24 14.46 28.84
CA LEU A 130 16.06 14.89 28.10
C LEU A 130 15.02 13.78 28.06
N GLU A 131 13.74 14.17 28.06
CA GLU A 131 12.58 13.28 28.01
C GLU A 131 11.91 13.31 26.63
N ILE A 132 11.87 14.49 25.98
CA ILE A 132 11.22 14.66 24.69
C ILE A 132 12.13 15.43 23.74
N ILE A 133 12.23 14.97 22.50
CA ILE A 133 12.82 15.73 21.40
C ILE A 133 11.71 16.08 20.40
N PHE A 134 11.51 17.37 20.13
CA PHE A 134 10.63 17.81 19.05
C PHE A 134 11.43 17.99 17.76
N THR A 135 10.87 17.55 16.63
CA THR A 135 11.60 17.54 15.36
C THR A 135 10.71 17.85 14.15
N VAL A 136 11.33 18.29 13.07
CA VAL A 136 10.73 18.53 11.76
C VAL A 136 11.54 17.78 10.72
N ASP A 137 10.93 16.79 10.06
CA ASP A 137 11.45 16.02 8.89
C ASP A 137 12.84 15.38 8.99
N ILE A 138 13.59 15.60 10.08
CA ILE A 138 14.99 15.13 10.21
C ILE A 138 15.08 13.63 10.41
N PHE A 139 14.03 13.02 10.97
CA PHE A 139 14.01 11.58 11.20
C PHE A 139 13.89 10.75 9.91
N ASN A 140 13.90 11.41 8.73
CA ASN A 140 13.99 10.73 7.44
C ASN A 140 15.45 10.29 7.12
N GLU A 141 16.48 10.82 7.83
CA GLU A 141 17.90 10.52 7.57
C GLU A 141 18.65 10.08 8.86
N GLY A 142 19.01 8.79 8.92
CA GLY A 142 20.17 8.31 9.69
C GLY A 142 20.16 8.39 11.24
N ILE A 143 19.14 8.92 11.91
CA ILE A 143 19.09 8.96 13.38
C ILE A 143 18.60 7.62 13.90
N ASP A 144 19.42 6.97 14.72
CA ASP A 144 19.14 5.70 15.37
C ASP A 144 19.02 5.88 16.90
N ILE A 145 17.81 5.74 17.43
CA ILE A 145 17.56 5.85 18.88
C ILE A 145 16.61 4.70 19.28
N PRO A 146 17.12 3.52 19.52
CA PRO A 146 16.28 2.37 19.91
C PRO A 146 15.58 2.56 21.26
N GLU A 147 16.05 3.49 22.11
CA GLU A 147 15.50 3.77 23.44
C GLU A 147 14.13 4.47 23.42
N ILE A 148 13.65 4.92 22.25
CA ILE A 148 12.35 5.58 22.15
C ILE A 148 11.24 4.63 22.61
N ASN A 149 10.40 5.11 23.56
CA ASN A 149 9.24 4.38 24.05
C ASN A 149 7.91 5.11 23.80
N MET A 150 7.96 6.35 23.25
CA MET A 150 6.77 7.08 22.83
C MET A 150 7.00 7.91 21.58
N LEU A 151 6.03 7.91 20.67
CA LEU A 151 5.99 8.76 19.49
C LEU A 151 4.76 9.67 19.55
N LEU A 152 4.95 10.95 19.30
CA LEU A 152 3.91 11.98 19.30
C LEU A 152 3.77 12.55 17.88
N PHE A 153 2.70 12.22 17.18
CA PHE A 153 2.38 12.82 15.89
C PHE A 153 1.55 14.08 16.13
N LEU A 154 2.22 15.24 16.15
CA LEU A 154 1.64 16.53 16.50
C LEU A 154 1.20 17.33 15.29
N ARG A 155 1.30 16.77 14.11
CA ARG A 155 0.89 17.34 12.83
C ARG A 155 0.07 16.33 12.02
N PRO A 156 -0.84 16.79 11.15
CA PRO A 156 -1.44 15.91 10.16
C PRO A 156 -0.35 15.29 9.28
N THR A 157 -0.36 13.98 9.15
CA THR A 157 0.58 13.26 8.26
C THR A 157 0.04 13.28 6.84
N GLU A 158 0.90 13.64 5.88
CA GLU A 158 0.50 13.79 4.48
C GLU A 158 0.61 12.49 3.67
N SER A 159 1.34 11.48 4.18
CA SER A 159 1.66 10.25 3.47
C SER A 159 1.83 9.08 4.43
N SER A 160 1.25 7.93 4.06
CA SER A 160 1.45 6.66 4.77
C SER A 160 2.93 6.24 4.76
N THR A 161 3.67 6.53 3.68
CA THR A 161 5.10 6.25 3.57
C THR A 161 5.90 7.04 4.62
N ILE A 162 5.68 8.36 4.73
CA ILE A 162 6.35 9.19 5.74
C ILE A 162 6.00 8.72 7.14
N PHE A 163 4.71 8.44 7.40
CA PHE A 163 4.26 7.92 8.69
C PHE A 163 4.96 6.60 9.04
N THR A 164 4.98 5.65 8.11
CA THR A 164 5.63 4.34 8.32
C THR A 164 7.14 4.49 8.57
N GLN A 165 7.82 5.40 7.87
CA GLN A 165 9.22 5.69 8.10
C GLN A 165 9.47 6.29 9.49
N GLN A 166 8.64 7.22 9.93
CA GLN A 166 8.73 7.82 11.27
C GLN A 166 8.41 6.79 12.36
N LEU A 167 7.38 5.99 12.18
CA LEU A 167 7.00 4.91 13.07
C LEU A 167 8.11 3.87 13.18
N GLY A 168 8.61 3.36 12.05
CA GLY A 168 9.64 2.31 12.00
C GLY A 168 10.94 2.67 12.74
N ARG A 169 11.29 3.94 12.81
CA ARG A 169 12.46 4.38 13.58
C ARG A 169 12.27 4.28 15.09
N GLY A 170 11.04 4.56 15.57
CA GLY A 170 10.69 4.35 16.97
C GLY A 170 10.57 2.87 17.35
N LEU A 171 10.28 1.99 16.39
CA LEU A 171 10.04 0.58 16.63
C LEU A 171 11.29 -0.31 16.64
N ARG A 172 12.49 0.26 16.64
CA ARG A 172 13.73 -0.56 16.76
C ARG A 172 13.79 -1.31 18.08
N LYS A 173 14.16 -2.58 17.99
CA LYS A 173 14.29 -3.44 19.17
C LYS A 173 15.50 -3.07 20.02
N ILE A 174 15.28 -3.04 21.34
CA ILE A 174 16.31 -2.99 22.35
C ILE A 174 15.88 -3.86 23.54
N LYS A 175 16.83 -4.44 24.25
CA LYS A 175 16.55 -5.26 25.43
C LYS A 175 15.80 -4.44 26.50
N GLY A 176 14.68 -4.97 26.96
CA GLY A 176 13.85 -4.33 27.99
C GLY A 176 12.76 -3.39 27.46
N LYS A 177 12.65 -3.21 26.13
CA LYS A 177 11.52 -2.50 25.51
C LYS A 177 10.49 -3.53 25.02
N GLU A 178 9.32 -3.53 25.63
CA GLU A 178 8.23 -4.44 25.28
C GLU A 178 7.36 -3.88 24.16
N TYR A 179 7.05 -2.57 24.20
CA TYR A 179 6.27 -1.88 23.18
C TYR A 179 6.63 -0.39 23.12
N VAL A 180 6.12 0.29 22.10
CA VAL A 180 6.18 1.74 21.92
C VAL A 180 4.78 2.31 21.92
N THR A 181 4.51 3.31 22.74
CA THR A 181 3.25 4.06 22.70
C THR A 181 3.28 5.09 21.58
N VAL A 182 2.26 5.09 20.72
CA VAL A 182 2.12 6.03 19.61
C VAL A 182 0.86 6.85 19.81
N LEU A 183 1.00 8.16 20.05
CA LEU A 183 -0.10 9.09 20.18
C LEU A 183 -0.18 9.91 18.89
N ASP A 184 -1.23 9.72 18.11
CA ASP A 184 -1.49 10.46 16.89
C ASP A 184 -2.69 11.42 17.10
N PHE A 185 -2.38 12.72 17.16
CA PHE A 185 -3.38 13.76 17.35
C PHE A 185 -4.03 14.10 16.03
N ILE A 186 -5.08 13.35 15.71
CA ILE A 186 -5.74 13.37 14.43
C ILE A 186 -6.64 14.59 14.31
N GLY A 187 -6.17 15.54 13.52
CA GLY A 187 -6.98 16.66 13.06
C GLY A 187 -7.92 16.27 11.91
N ASN A 188 -8.33 17.26 11.11
CA ASN A 188 -8.98 16.96 9.85
C ASN A 188 -7.96 16.35 8.88
N TYR A 189 -8.16 15.09 8.53
CA TYR A 189 -7.31 14.41 7.56
C TYR A 189 -7.20 15.19 6.26
N ASN A 190 -6.00 15.30 5.73
CA ASN A 190 -5.83 15.50 4.31
C ASN A 190 -6.48 14.31 3.58
N LYS A 191 -7.22 14.61 2.50
CA LYS A 191 -7.86 13.57 1.66
C LYS A 191 -6.87 12.53 1.12
N GLU A 192 -5.58 12.80 1.24
CA GLU A 192 -4.47 12.01 0.71
C GLU A 192 -3.89 11.00 1.70
N PHE A 193 -4.21 11.13 2.99
CA PHE A 193 -3.76 10.17 4.01
C PHE A 193 -4.90 9.24 4.44
N MET A 194 -4.67 7.96 4.28
CA MET A 194 -5.61 6.93 4.72
C MET A 194 -4.95 6.04 5.77
N LEU A 195 -5.19 6.36 7.06
CA LEU A 195 -4.64 5.64 8.20
C LEU A 195 -4.79 4.10 8.09
N PRO A 196 -5.92 3.56 7.67
CA PRO A 196 -6.07 2.11 7.53
C PRO A 196 -5.07 1.48 6.55
N GLN A 197 -4.62 2.20 5.52
CA GLN A 197 -3.65 1.67 4.55
C GLN A 197 -2.31 1.24 5.18
N ILE A 198 -1.94 1.86 6.31
CA ILE A 198 -0.68 1.57 7.00
C ILE A 198 -0.70 0.19 7.62
N PHE A 199 -1.86 -0.20 8.17
CA PHE A 199 -2.04 -1.44 8.92
C PHE A 199 -2.55 -2.60 8.08
N MET A 200 -2.87 -2.34 6.78
CA MET A 200 -3.35 -3.37 5.87
C MET A 200 -2.25 -3.99 5.03
N LYS A 201 -2.49 -5.21 4.57
CA LYS A 201 -1.69 -5.83 3.50
C LYS A 201 -1.88 -5.03 2.20
N ARG A 202 -0.88 -5.10 1.32
CA ARG A 202 -0.83 -4.31 0.07
C ARG A 202 -2.06 -4.53 -0.84
N GLU A 203 -2.55 -5.75 -0.87
CA GLU A 203 -3.62 -6.21 -1.76
C GLU A 203 -4.94 -5.43 -1.61
N ASN A 204 -5.20 -4.91 -0.41
CA ASN A 204 -6.49 -4.32 -0.05
C ASN A 204 -6.43 -2.79 0.16
N ARG A 205 -5.25 -2.18 -0.01
CA ARG A 205 -5.03 -0.76 0.31
C ARG A 205 -5.82 0.24 -0.53
N ASN A 206 -6.16 -0.13 -1.75
CA ASN A 206 -6.87 0.74 -2.68
C ASN A 206 -8.36 0.38 -2.80
N ASP A 207 -8.83 -0.56 -1.99
CA ASP A 207 -10.24 -0.89 -1.88
C ASP A 207 -10.87 -0.19 -0.67
N VAL A 208 -11.76 0.77 -0.95
CA VAL A 208 -12.43 1.57 0.09
C VAL A 208 -13.27 0.70 1.03
N LEU A 209 -13.87 -0.38 0.52
CA LEU A 209 -14.67 -1.28 1.35
C LEU A 209 -13.80 -2.04 2.34
N SER A 210 -12.67 -2.58 1.88
CA SER A 210 -11.69 -3.25 2.75
C SER A 210 -11.13 -2.30 3.80
N LEU A 211 -10.82 -1.05 3.44
CA LEU A 211 -10.35 -0.03 4.37
C LEU A 211 -11.41 0.30 5.44
N LYS A 212 -12.68 0.43 5.06
CA LYS A 212 -13.78 0.64 6.01
C LYS A 212 -13.95 -0.54 6.96
N ASN A 213 -13.91 -1.76 6.43
CA ASN A 213 -14.03 -2.97 7.25
C ASN A 213 -12.91 -3.08 8.27
N GLU A 214 -11.66 -2.76 7.91
CA GLU A 214 -10.53 -2.76 8.84
C GLU A 214 -10.75 -1.79 10.01
N VAL A 215 -11.24 -0.56 9.71
CA VAL A 215 -11.58 0.44 10.76
C VAL A 215 -12.73 -0.04 11.65
N LEU A 216 -13.77 -0.65 11.07
CA LEU A 216 -14.93 -1.14 11.81
C LEU A 216 -14.60 -2.37 12.66
N GLN A 217 -13.64 -3.16 12.26
CA GLN A 217 -13.13 -4.34 12.99
C GLN A 217 -11.99 -3.97 13.97
N GLU A 218 -11.75 -2.67 14.21
CA GLU A 218 -10.74 -2.20 15.16
C GLU A 218 -9.35 -2.83 14.92
N PHE A 219 -8.97 -3.01 13.64
CA PHE A 219 -7.68 -3.54 13.23
C PHE A 219 -7.33 -4.93 13.80
N ASN A 220 -8.32 -5.78 14.03
CA ASN A 220 -8.15 -7.13 14.61
C ASN A 220 -7.22 -8.07 13.81
N ASN A 221 -6.84 -7.69 12.59
CA ASN A 221 -5.93 -8.45 11.74
C ASN A 221 -4.44 -8.15 12.01
N MET A 222 -4.12 -7.32 13.00
CA MET A 222 -2.74 -7.05 13.42
C MET A 222 -2.19 -8.19 14.30
N PRO A 223 -0.85 -8.37 14.38
CA PRO A 223 -0.26 -9.31 15.33
C PRO A 223 -0.75 -9.04 16.75
N SER A 224 -0.94 -10.08 17.56
CA SER A 224 -1.50 -10.00 18.92
C SER A 224 -0.70 -9.10 19.90
N SER A 225 0.54 -8.81 19.56
CA SER A 225 1.40 -7.89 20.32
C SER A 225 1.21 -6.41 19.96
N VAL A 226 0.43 -6.11 18.92
CA VAL A 226 0.15 -4.76 18.43
C VAL A 226 -1.27 -4.39 18.78
N PHE A 227 -1.44 -3.19 19.32
CA PHE A 227 -2.74 -2.63 19.66
C PHE A 227 -3.00 -1.35 18.87
N VAL A 228 -4.18 -1.21 18.27
CA VAL A 228 -4.59 -0.02 17.52
C VAL A 228 -5.97 0.39 17.97
N GLU A 229 -6.09 1.58 18.52
CA GLU A 229 -7.35 2.17 18.97
C GLU A 229 -7.57 3.55 18.35
N LEU A 230 -8.77 3.78 17.84
CA LEU A 230 -9.23 5.11 17.43
C LEU A 230 -10.33 5.55 18.38
N ASP A 231 -10.26 6.76 18.92
CA ASP A 231 -11.42 7.30 19.62
C ASP A 231 -12.64 7.40 18.68
N ARG A 232 -13.84 7.47 19.26
CA ARG A 232 -15.10 7.44 18.47
C ARG A 232 -15.21 8.56 17.43
N ILE A 233 -14.70 9.74 17.75
CA ILE A 233 -14.73 10.90 16.85
C ILE A 233 -13.75 10.67 15.71
N CYS A 234 -12.56 10.20 16.03
CA CYS A 234 -11.52 9.84 15.07
C CYS A 234 -12.02 8.74 14.13
N GLN A 235 -12.57 7.65 14.66
CA GLN A 235 -13.11 6.54 13.87
C GLN A 235 -14.18 7.05 12.88
N ARG A 236 -15.15 7.85 13.35
CA ARG A 236 -16.16 8.45 12.47
C ARG A 236 -15.54 9.31 11.38
N ARG A 237 -14.59 10.20 11.73
CA ARG A 237 -13.89 11.06 10.75
C ARG A 237 -13.15 10.24 9.69
N VAL A 238 -12.47 9.15 10.07
CA VAL A 238 -11.79 8.25 9.14
C VAL A 238 -12.81 7.63 8.18
N LEU A 239 -13.93 7.11 8.69
CA LEU A 239 -14.99 6.52 7.88
C LEU A 239 -15.62 7.54 6.93
N ASP A 240 -15.94 8.75 7.41
CA ASP A 240 -16.51 9.85 6.60
C ASP A 240 -15.53 10.28 5.48
N ASN A 241 -14.23 10.28 5.76
CA ASN A 241 -13.21 10.57 4.75
C ASN A 241 -13.11 9.47 3.70
N LEU A 242 -13.12 8.20 4.11
CA LEU A 242 -13.13 7.07 3.19
C LEU A 242 -14.35 7.09 2.25
N GLU A 243 -15.50 7.61 2.71
CA GLU A 243 -16.68 7.81 1.85
C GLU A 243 -16.53 8.90 0.80
N LYS A 244 -15.78 9.96 1.14
CA LYS A 244 -15.60 11.13 0.29
C LYS A 244 -14.41 11.01 -0.66
N ILE A 245 -13.47 10.11 -0.37
CA ILE A 245 -12.27 9.92 -1.19
C ILE A 245 -12.64 9.32 -2.54
N LYS A 246 -12.29 10.04 -3.59
CA LYS A 246 -12.29 9.54 -4.96
C LYS A 246 -10.84 9.17 -5.32
N ILE A 247 -10.44 7.95 -4.97
CA ILE A 247 -9.09 7.41 -5.22
C ILE A 247 -8.68 7.53 -6.70
N ASN A 248 -9.65 7.49 -7.61
CA ASN A 248 -9.42 7.60 -9.05
C ASN A 248 -9.45 9.06 -9.57
N SER A 249 -9.55 10.08 -8.70
CA SER A 249 -9.52 11.46 -9.18
C SER A 249 -8.11 11.88 -9.59
N SER A 250 -8.01 12.63 -10.71
CA SER A 250 -6.71 13.11 -11.21
C SER A 250 -5.95 13.92 -10.15
N SER A 251 -6.66 14.72 -9.34
CA SER A 251 -6.04 15.53 -8.27
C SER A 251 -5.44 14.67 -7.16
N TYR A 252 -6.10 13.58 -6.77
CA TYR A 252 -5.58 12.63 -5.79
C TYR A 252 -4.33 11.93 -6.33
N LEU A 253 -4.42 11.38 -7.55
CA LEU A 253 -3.31 10.66 -8.18
C LEU A 253 -2.08 11.53 -8.39
N LEU A 254 -2.26 12.80 -8.80
CA LEU A 254 -1.17 13.77 -8.91
C LEU A 254 -0.53 14.08 -7.56
N GLY A 255 -1.33 14.23 -6.50
CA GLY A 255 -0.82 14.43 -5.14
C GLY A 255 0.04 13.26 -4.67
N GLN A 256 -0.43 12.02 -4.83
CA GLN A 256 0.32 10.81 -4.46
C GLN A 256 1.58 10.63 -5.32
N TYR A 257 1.51 10.94 -6.60
CA TYR A 257 2.67 10.91 -7.50
C TYR A 257 3.76 11.90 -7.07
N GLU A 258 3.39 13.12 -6.71
CA GLU A 258 4.37 14.13 -6.23
C GLU A 258 5.02 13.71 -4.90
N ILE A 259 4.29 13.03 -4.02
CA ILE A 259 4.83 12.46 -2.80
C ILE A 259 5.85 11.38 -3.12
N LEU A 260 5.50 10.43 -3.99
CA LEU A 260 6.41 9.37 -4.44
C LEU A 260 7.68 9.96 -5.08
N LYS A 261 7.51 10.90 -6.02
CA LYS A 261 8.63 11.58 -6.70
C LYS A 261 9.58 12.25 -5.72
N LYS A 262 9.05 12.95 -4.71
CA LYS A 262 9.87 13.58 -3.66
C LYS A 262 10.58 12.56 -2.80
N SER A 263 9.93 11.45 -2.44
CA SER A 263 10.51 10.43 -1.56
C SER A 263 11.70 9.72 -2.20
N ILE A 264 11.66 9.48 -3.52
CA ILE A 264 12.75 8.81 -4.25
C ILE A 264 13.74 9.79 -4.90
N GLY A 265 13.44 11.08 -4.90
CA GLY A 265 14.32 12.13 -5.44
C GLY A 265 14.48 12.14 -6.97
N LYS A 266 13.66 11.40 -7.70
CA LYS A 266 13.68 11.30 -9.17
C LYS A 266 12.26 11.11 -9.71
N ILE A 267 12.10 11.21 -11.03
CA ILE A 267 10.85 10.79 -11.69
C ILE A 267 10.70 9.28 -11.53
N PRO A 268 9.56 8.79 -10.98
CA PRO A 268 9.34 7.37 -10.78
C PRO A 268 9.44 6.57 -12.09
N THR A 269 10.10 5.44 -12.05
CA THR A 269 10.03 4.41 -13.08
C THR A 269 8.83 3.49 -12.80
N ILE A 270 8.47 2.61 -13.73
CA ILE A 270 7.38 1.64 -13.52
C ILE A 270 7.63 0.77 -12.28
N LEU A 271 8.87 0.34 -12.06
CA LEU A 271 9.23 -0.50 -10.91
C LEU A 271 9.17 0.25 -9.58
N ASP A 272 9.36 1.56 -9.55
CA ASP A 272 9.28 2.33 -8.31
C ASP A 272 7.86 2.28 -7.69
N PHE A 273 6.81 2.04 -8.50
CA PHE A 273 5.45 1.86 -8.00
C PHE A 273 5.23 0.56 -7.22
N LEU A 274 6.08 -0.45 -7.41
CA LEU A 274 6.00 -1.69 -6.61
C LEU A 274 6.16 -1.44 -5.11
N TYR A 275 6.93 -0.42 -4.76
CA TYR A 275 7.28 -0.10 -3.37
C TYR A 275 6.56 1.15 -2.86
N SER A 276 5.58 1.64 -3.60
CA SER A 276 4.80 2.83 -3.23
C SER A 276 3.37 2.46 -2.83
N ASP A 277 2.70 3.40 -2.16
CA ASP A 277 1.27 3.29 -1.86
C ASP A 277 0.39 3.63 -3.07
N LEU A 278 0.98 4.24 -4.11
CA LEU A 278 0.31 4.60 -5.34
C LEU A 278 0.28 3.41 -6.31
N ASP A 279 -0.90 2.91 -6.62
CA ASP A 279 -1.07 1.85 -7.61
C ASP A 279 -0.98 2.43 -9.03
N LEU A 280 -0.01 1.95 -9.80
CA LEU A 280 0.20 2.36 -11.19
C LEU A 280 -1.06 2.15 -12.05
N THR A 281 -1.87 1.11 -11.77
CA THR A 281 -3.10 0.84 -12.52
C THR A 281 -4.13 1.95 -12.41
N LEU A 282 -4.15 2.70 -11.31
CA LEU A 282 -5.03 3.87 -11.15
C LEU A 282 -4.61 5.02 -12.07
N ILE A 283 -3.29 5.24 -12.20
CA ILE A 283 -2.74 6.21 -13.16
C ILE A 283 -3.12 5.81 -14.59
N ILE A 284 -2.90 4.55 -14.95
CA ILE A 284 -3.19 4.01 -16.28
C ILE A 284 -4.69 4.16 -16.61
N LYS A 285 -5.57 3.80 -15.68
CA LYS A 285 -7.04 3.96 -15.85
C LYS A 285 -7.46 5.41 -16.07
N THR A 286 -6.78 6.36 -15.41
CA THR A 286 -7.16 7.78 -15.45
C THR A 286 -6.53 8.53 -16.63
N PHE A 287 -5.31 8.16 -17.03
CA PHE A 287 -4.52 8.87 -18.04
C PHE A 287 -4.27 8.05 -19.32
N ASP A 288 -4.88 6.86 -19.43
CA ASP A 288 -4.82 5.93 -20.57
C ASP A 288 -3.49 5.16 -20.72
N SER A 289 -2.38 5.69 -20.23
CA SER A 289 -1.10 4.99 -20.06
C SER A 289 -0.16 5.79 -19.16
N TYR A 290 0.86 5.13 -18.58
CA TYR A 290 1.90 5.83 -17.83
C TYR A 290 2.77 6.71 -18.73
N ALA A 291 3.05 6.27 -19.96
CA ALA A 291 3.76 7.08 -20.94
C ALA A 291 3.03 8.40 -21.25
N LYS A 292 1.69 8.36 -21.43
CA LYS A 292 0.87 9.57 -21.61
C LYS A 292 0.82 10.43 -20.34
N PHE A 293 0.78 9.80 -19.16
CA PHE A 293 0.86 10.52 -17.90
C PHE A 293 2.15 11.33 -17.81
N LEU A 294 3.31 10.71 -18.07
CA LEU A 294 4.61 11.39 -18.08
C LEU A 294 4.66 12.54 -19.08
N SER A 295 4.15 12.35 -20.30
CA SER A 295 4.07 13.42 -21.29
C SER A 295 3.21 14.59 -20.82
N LYS A 296 2.09 14.32 -20.14
CA LYS A 296 1.17 15.36 -19.68
C LYS A 296 1.65 16.10 -18.43
N VAL A 297 2.20 15.38 -17.46
CA VAL A 297 2.56 15.91 -16.13
C VAL A 297 3.99 16.41 -16.08
N GLU A 298 4.94 15.60 -16.56
CA GLU A 298 6.37 15.90 -16.53
C GLU A 298 6.88 16.58 -17.79
N LYS A 299 6.03 16.69 -18.84
CA LYS A 299 6.41 17.21 -20.16
C LYS A 299 7.54 16.41 -20.83
N ILE A 300 7.64 15.12 -20.52
CA ILE A 300 8.63 14.21 -21.09
C ILE A 300 8.03 13.53 -22.32
N ASN A 301 8.72 13.61 -23.43
CA ASN A 301 8.44 12.79 -24.60
C ASN A 301 9.40 11.60 -24.60
N LEU A 302 8.87 10.39 -24.44
CA LEU A 302 9.65 9.15 -24.45
C LEU A 302 10.11 8.73 -25.84
N GLY A 303 9.69 9.45 -26.89
CA GLY A 303 10.10 9.20 -28.29
C GLY A 303 9.43 7.98 -28.93
N PHE A 304 8.39 7.42 -28.32
CA PHE A 304 7.68 6.28 -28.88
C PHE A 304 6.80 6.66 -30.07
N SER A 305 6.79 5.80 -31.08
CA SER A 305 5.86 5.89 -32.22
C SER A 305 4.42 5.60 -31.78
N GLU A 306 3.44 5.96 -32.61
CA GLU A 306 2.02 5.69 -32.32
C GLU A 306 1.75 4.18 -32.16
N ILE A 307 2.40 3.32 -32.92
CA ILE A 307 2.29 1.86 -32.83
C ILE A 307 2.86 1.38 -31.50
N GLN A 308 4.03 1.86 -31.09
CA GLN A 308 4.62 1.52 -29.79
C GLN A 308 3.75 1.98 -28.62
N LEU A 309 3.15 3.17 -28.68
CA LEU A 309 2.22 3.66 -27.68
C LEU A 309 0.94 2.80 -27.61
N GLU A 310 0.47 2.27 -28.71
CA GLU A 310 -0.67 1.32 -28.72
C GLU A 310 -0.29 -0.01 -28.04
N PHE A 311 0.89 -0.55 -28.33
CA PHE A 311 1.42 -1.73 -27.64
C PHE A 311 1.53 -1.48 -26.14
N ILE A 312 2.12 -0.37 -25.70
CA ILE A 312 2.23 0.01 -24.29
C ILE A 312 0.84 0.04 -23.65
N LYS A 313 -0.10 0.73 -24.23
CA LYS A 313 -1.48 0.84 -23.74
C LYS A 313 -2.14 -0.53 -23.55
N ASN A 314 -1.94 -1.45 -24.50
CA ASN A 314 -2.49 -2.79 -24.44
C ASN A 314 -1.83 -3.64 -23.36
N LEU A 315 -0.50 -3.55 -23.19
CA LEU A 315 0.22 -4.22 -22.13
C LEU A 315 -0.12 -3.66 -20.74
N GLU A 316 -0.15 -2.36 -20.59
CA GLU A 316 -0.47 -1.71 -19.31
C GLU A 316 -1.89 -2.04 -18.82
N LYS A 317 -2.87 -2.22 -19.71
CA LYS A 317 -4.21 -2.69 -19.36
C LYS A 317 -4.19 -4.07 -18.72
N LYS A 318 -3.22 -4.93 -19.08
CA LYS A 318 -3.07 -6.26 -18.48
C LYS A 318 -2.64 -6.21 -17.01
N LEU A 319 -2.11 -5.10 -16.52
CA LEU A 319 -1.79 -4.93 -15.10
C LEU A 319 -3.02 -4.99 -14.18
N SER A 320 -4.21 -4.74 -14.70
CA SER A 320 -5.45 -4.91 -13.95
C SER A 320 -5.88 -6.37 -13.79
N ILE A 321 -5.31 -7.30 -14.57
CA ILE A 321 -5.57 -8.72 -14.55
C ILE A 321 -4.88 -9.34 -13.33
N LYS A 322 -5.53 -10.30 -12.69
CA LYS A 322 -5.07 -10.91 -11.44
C LYS A 322 -4.39 -12.28 -11.64
N TRP A 323 -3.79 -12.48 -12.79
CA TRP A 323 -2.94 -13.63 -13.12
C TRP A 323 -1.70 -13.16 -13.89
N TRP A 324 -0.79 -14.08 -14.20
CA TRP A 324 0.57 -13.77 -14.68
C TRP A 324 0.91 -14.32 -16.07
N TYR A 325 0.01 -15.07 -16.67
CA TYR A 325 0.32 -15.88 -17.86
C TYR A 325 0.85 -15.07 -19.05
N GLU A 326 0.23 -13.94 -19.36
CA GLU A 326 0.60 -13.09 -20.48
C GLU A 326 1.99 -12.48 -20.29
N TYR A 327 2.28 -12.01 -19.07
CA TYR A 327 3.59 -11.42 -18.78
C TYR A 327 4.70 -12.45 -18.78
N LEU A 328 4.48 -13.65 -18.24
CA LEU A 328 5.50 -14.71 -18.27
C LEU A 328 5.77 -15.17 -19.70
N LEU A 329 4.73 -15.36 -20.52
CA LEU A 329 4.90 -15.74 -21.92
C LEU A 329 5.72 -14.69 -22.67
N LEU A 330 5.39 -13.41 -22.53
CA LEU A 330 6.13 -12.33 -23.18
C LEU A 330 7.56 -12.20 -22.65
N ASP A 331 7.79 -12.37 -21.35
CA ASP A 331 9.14 -12.39 -20.77
C ASP A 331 10.03 -13.46 -21.40
N LEU A 332 9.49 -14.67 -21.52
CA LEU A 332 10.20 -15.79 -22.14
C LEU A 332 10.44 -15.56 -23.64
N LEU A 333 9.46 -15.02 -24.36
CA LEU A 333 9.55 -14.76 -25.80
C LEU A 333 10.47 -13.57 -26.15
N LEU A 334 10.74 -12.66 -25.22
CA LEU A 334 11.75 -11.62 -25.43
C LEU A 334 13.18 -12.18 -25.41
N ASP A 335 13.38 -13.31 -24.74
CA ASP A 335 14.69 -13.96 -24.61
C ASP A 335 14.83 -15.18 -25.53
N LYS A 336 13.73 -15.69 -26.16
CA LYS A 336 13.70 -16.86 -27.02
C LYS A 336 12.79 -16.65 -28.23
N ASP A 337 13.12 -17.22 -29.35
CA ASP A 337 12.33 -17.11 -30.58
C ASP A 337 10.97 -17.80 -30.50
N GLU A 338 10.88 -18.90 -29.75
CA GLU A 338 9.67 -19.70 -29.59
C GLU A 338 9.58 -20.34 -28.20
N ILE A 339 8.36 -20.53 -27.72
CA ILE A 339 8.06 -21.16 -26.43
C ILE A 339 6.93 -22.18 -26.61
N SER A 340 7.13 -23.41 -26.12
CA SER A 340 6.07 -24.43 -26.09
C SER A 340 5.16 -24.19 -24.88
N VAL A 341 3.98 -24.82 -24.91
CA VAL A 341 3.03 -24.75 -23.77
C VAL A 341 3.65 -25.38 -22.53
N GLU A 342 4.32 -26.54 -22.69
CA GLU A 342 4.99 -27.25 -21.61
C GLU A 342 6.06 -26.36 -20.95
N GLU A 343 6.89 -25.69 -21.78
CA GLU A 343 7.91 -24.77 -21.27
C GLU A 343 7.33 -23.58 -20.51
N LEU A 344 6.22 -23.01 -20.97
CA LEU A 344 5.50 -21.96 -20.26
C LEU A 344 5.01 -22.46 -18.90
N LEU A 345 4.41 -23.64 -18.83
CA LEU A 345 3.87 -24.25 -17.62
C LEU A 345 4.97 -24.61 -16.62
N GLU A 346 6.09 -25.17 -17.08
CA GLU A 346 7.25 -25.46 -16.24
C GLU A 346 7.83 -24.20 -15.62
N ASN A 347 7.96 -23.11 -16.38
CA ASN A 347 8.37 -21.83 -15.84
C ASN A 347 7.34 -21.25 -14.86
N GLY A 348 6.05 -21.38 -15.16
CA GLY A 348 4.98 -21.00 -14.26
C GLY A 348 5.05 -21.72 -12.91
N LYS A 349 5.28 -23.03 -12.93
CA LYS A 349 5.51 -23.83 -11.73
C LYS A 349 6.75 -23.35 -10.97
N LYS A 350 7.86 -23.14 -11.67
CA LYS A 350 9.12 -22.70 -11.07
C LYS A 350 9.02 -21.31 -10.41
N TYR A 351 8.38 -20.33 -11.06
CA TYR A 351 8.34 -18.95 -10.56
C TYR A 351 7.20 -18.67 -9.58
N PHE A 352 6.07 -19.37 -9.73
CA PHE A 352 4.84 -19.10 -8.98
C PHE A 352 4.34 -20.30 -8.18
N ASP A 353 5.10 -21.43 -8.18
CA ASP A 353 4.72 -22.66 -7.47
C ASP A 353 3.26 -23.06 -7.77
N THR A 354 2.87 -22.95 -9.04
CA THR A 354 1.53 -23.22 -9.52
C THR A 354 1.52 -24.52 -10.28
N ASP A 355 0.75 -25.50 -9.83
CA ASP A 355 0.48 -26.73 -10.60
C ASP A 355 -0.68 -26.50 -11.56
N PHE A 356 -0.50 -26.95 -12.80
CA PHE A 356 -1.49 -26.82 -13.86
C PHE A 356 -2.19 -28.16 -14.12
N ARG A 357 -3.50 -28.07 -14.34
CA ARG A 357 -4.31 -29.22 -14.77
C ARG A 357 -4.32 -29.30 -16.28
N GLU A 358 -4.18 -30.50 -16.84
CA GLU A 358 -4.22 -30.72 -18.28
C GLU A 358 -5.52 -30.20 -18.91
N GLU A 359 -6.63 -30.32 -18.21
CA GLU A 359 -7.95 -29.85 -18.65
C GLU A 359 -8.00 -28.32 -18.87
N PHE A 360 -7.12 -27.57 -18.22
CA PHE A 360 -7.03 -26.11 -18.33
C PHE A 360 -6.13 -25.65 -19.50
N HIS A 361 -5.26 -26.50 -20.03
CA HIS A 361 -4.28 -26.10 -21.05
C HIS A 361 -4.92 -25.49 -22.29
N LYS A 362 -6.02 -26.07 -22.77
CA LYS A 362 -6.76 -25.54 -23.92
C LYS A 362 -7.29 -24.13 -23.67
N GLU A 363 -7.88 -23.90 -22.51
CA GLU A 363 -8.43 -22.59 -22.15
C GLU A 363 -7.31 -21.57 -21.89
N LEU A 364 -6.18 -21.98 -21.33
CA LEU A 364 -5.00 -21.13 -21.19
C LEU A 364 -4.50 -20.64 -22.56
N ILE A 365 -4.33 -21.53 -23.53
CA ILE A 365 -3.92 -21.18 -24.90
C ILE A 365 -4.93 -20.23 -25.54
N ASN A 366 -6.23 -20.52 -25.44
CA ASN A 366 -7.29 -19.68 -25.97
C ASN A 366 -7.27 -18.28 -25.32
N ASN A 367 -7.04 -18.21 -24.00
CA ASN A 367 -6.93 -16.96 -23.29
C ASN A 367 -5.72 -16.15 -23.75
N LEU A 368 -4.53 -16.76 -23.82
CA LEU A 368 -3.32 -16.07 -24.27
C LEU A 368 -3.48 -15.51 -25.69
N LYS A 369 -4.08 -16.28 -26.59
CA LYS A 369 -4.40 -15.84 -27.96
C LYS A 369 -5.42 -14.69 -27.98
N SER A 370 -6.44 -14.76 -27.14
CA SER A 370 -7.48 -13.71 -27.04
C SER A 370 -6.97 -12.44 -26.38
N GLU A 371 -6.16 -12.56 -25.33
CA GLU A 371 -5.71 -11.44 -24.53
C GLU A 371 -4.52 -10.69 -25.14
N LEU A 372 -3.56 -11.39 -25.69
CA LEU A 372 -2.42 -10.77 -26.38
C LEU A 372 -2.75 -10.45 -27.83
N GLY A 373 -3.50 -11.34 -28.50
CA GLY A 373 -3.89 -11.18 -29.90
C GLY A 373 -2.74 -11.34 -30.88
N GLU A 374 -3.09 -11.34 -32.19
CA GLU A 374 -2.13 -11.49 -33.29
C GLU A 374 -1.15 -10.31 -33.39
N SER A 375 -1.45 -9.20 -32.74
CA SER A 375 -0.53 -8.05 -32.67
C SER A 375 0.73 -8.34 -31.86
N PHE A 376 0.63 -9.16 -30.80
CA PHE A 376 1.77 -9.50 -29.93
C PHE A 376 2.37 -10.86 -30.23
N ILE A 377 1.53 -11.87 -30.45
CA ILE A 377 1.96 -13.26 -30.58
C ILE A 377 1.28 -13.97 -31.75
N SER A 378 1.98 -14.97 -32.27
CA SER A 378 1.41 -16.05 -33.11
C SER A 378 1.53 -17.38 -32.37
N PHE A 379 0.64 -18.31 -32.71
CA PHE A 379 0.65 -19.66 -32.14
C PHE A 379 0.37 -20.69 -33.24
N ASP A 380 1.35 -21.55 -33.47
CA ASP A 380 1.31 -22.73 -34.32
C ASP A 380 2.10 -23.81 -33.60
N GLU A 381 1.43 -24.62 -32.78
CA GLU A 381 2.01 -25.57 -31.81
C GLU A 381 2.90 -24.89 -30.73
N LYS A 382 3.58 -23.81 -31.07
CA LYS A 382 4.41 -22.99 -30.18
C LYS A 382 4.04 -21.52 -30.28
N PHE A 383 4.27 -20.79 -29.19
CA PHE A 383 4.15 -19.34 -29.17
C PHE A 383 5.39 -18.66 -29.77
N ARG A 384 5.19 -17.61 -30.55
CA ARG A 384 6.24 -16.72 -31.08
C ARG A 384 5.77 -15.28 -30.97
N LEU A 385 6.71 -14.32 -30.86
CA LEU A 385 6.36 -12.92 -31.03
C LEU A 385 5.91 -12.66 -32.47
N SER A 386 4.89 -11.81 -32.65
CA SER A 386 4.50 -11.36 -33.99
C SER A 386 5.60 -10.52 -34.64
N GLU A 387 5.70 -10.56 -35.96
CA GLU A 387 6.66 -9.74 -36.70
C GLU A 387 6.43 -8.24 -36.48
N ASN A 388 5.17 -7.81 -36.33
CA ASN A 388 4.85 -6.41 -36.07
C ASN A 388 5.40 -5.94 -34.71
N PHE A 389 5.30 -6.78 -33.68
CA PHE A 389 5.82 -6.45 -32.37
C PHE A 389 7.36 -6.51 -32.33
N LYS A 390 7.98 -7.52 -32.96
CA LYS A 390 9.45 -7.64 -33.10
C LYS A 390 10.05 -6.40 -33.78
N ASN A 391 9.46 -5.94 -34.86
CA ASN A 391 9.92 -4.77 -35.61
C ASN A 391 9.83 -3.46 -34.84
N CYS A 392 9.02 -3.40 -33.78
CA CYS A 392 8.91 -2.25 -32.90
C CYS A 392 9.92 -2.25 -31.75
N LEU A 393 10.67 -3.34 -31.53
CA LEU A 393 11.58 -3.52 -30.39
C LEU A 393 12.93 -2.81 -30.66
N ASP A 394 12.93 -1.47 -30.72
CA ASP A 394 14.16 -0.69 -30.53
C ASP A 394 14.61 -0.75 -29.03
N GLU A 395 15.81 -0.30 -28.73
CA GLU A 395 16.39 -0.38 -27.38
C GLU A 395 15.54 0.31 -26.31
N ASN A 396 15.00 1.49 -26.62
CA ASN A 396 14.18 2.27 -25.68
C ASN A 396 12.84 1.59 -25.38
N PHE A 397 12.15 1.14 -26.44
CA PHE A 397 10.87 0.45 -26.30
C PHE A 397 11.05 -0.93 -25.66
N TYR A 398 12.09 -1.69 -26.02
CA TYR A 398 12.43 -2.96 -25.38
C TYR A 398 12.61 -2.79 -23.86
N ASN A 399 13.40 -1.81 -23.43
CA ASN A 399 13.64 -1.55 -22.01
C ASN A 399 12.34 -1.20 -21.26
N TYR A 400 11.48 -0.38 -21.87
CA TYR A 400 10.18 -0.04 -21.27
C TYR A 400 9.27 -1.27 -21.15
N VAL A 401 9.17 -2.06 -22.19
CA VAL A 401 8.36 -3.30 -22.19
C VAL A 401 8.89 -4.31 -21.18
N LYS A 402 10.20 -4.49 -21.11
CA LYS A 402 10.85 -5.41 -20.14
C LYS A 402 10.59 -4.96 -18.70
N GLU A 403 10.65 -3.66 -18.43
CA GLU A 403 10.32 -3.10 -17.12
C GLU A 403 8.85 -3.32 -16.75
N LEU A 404 7.94 -3.09 -17.69
CA LEU A 404 6.51 -3.30 -17.51
C LEU A 404 6.16 -4.76 -17.23
N ILE A 405 6.74 -5.67 -17.99
CA ILE A 405 6.59 -7.12 -17.79
C ILE A 405 7.08 -7.53 -16.40
N LYS A 406 8.29 -7.07 -16.04
CA LYS A 406 8.87 -7.33 -14.72
C LYS A 406 7.98 -6.80 -13.59
N TYR A 407 7.43 -5.60 -13.75
CA TYR A 407 6.47 -5.04 -12.80
C TYR A 407 5.24 -5.93 -12.66
N GLY A 408 4.64 -6.37 -13.77
CA GLY A 408 3.46 -7.23 -13.75
C GLY A 408 3.70 -8.56 -13.02
N LEU A 409 4.83 -9.22 -13.29
CA LEU A 409 5.21 -10.48 -12.63
C LEU A 409 5.49 -10.31 -11.14
N LEU A 410 6.23 -9.28 -10.75
CA LEU A 410 6.54 -8.99 -9.34
C LEU A 410 5.29 -8.57 -8.58
N ARG A 411 4.42 -7.76 -9.19
CA ARG A 411 3.13 -7.38 -8.62
C ARG A 411 2.27 -8.59 -8.32
N TYR A 412 2.13 -9.51 -9.29
CA TYR A 412 1.39 -10.75 -9.07
C TYR A 412 1.96 -11.53 -7.87
N LYS A 413 3.28 -11.70 -7.82
CA LYS A 413 3.95 -12.44 -6.74
C LYS A 413 3.72 -11.81 -5.36
N SER A 414 3.71 -10.49 -5.28
CA SER A 414 3.54 -9.77 -4.01
C SER A 414 2.08 -9.61 -3.56
N GLU A 415 1.14 -9.53 -4.51
CA GLU A 415 -0.26 -9.19 -4.21
C GLU A 415 -1.22 -10.38 -4.25
N MET A 416 -0.89 -11.41 -5.03
CA MET A 416 -1.80 -12.51 -5.31
C MET A 416 -1.33 -13.84 -4.71
N LYS A 417 -0.03 -13.97 -4.40
CA LYS A 417 0.53 -15.16 -3.79
C LYS A 417 0.74 -14.93 -2.29
N VAL A 418 -0.35 -15.03 -1.52
CA VAL A 418 -0.31 -14.88 -0.06
C VAL A 418 -0.15 -16.27 0.57
N GLU A 419 0.83 -16.43 1.46
CA GLU A 419 1.12 -17.72 2.13
C GLU A 419 -0.07 -18.31 2.89
N GLU A 420 -0.96 -17.45 3.39
CA GLU A 420 -2.14 -17.81 4.17
C GLU A 420 -3.14 -18.71 3.39
N PHE A 421 -3.07 -18.69 2.05
CA PHE A 421 -3.98 -19.43 1.15
C PHE A 421 -3.22 -20.23 0.09
N ARG A 422 -2.15 -20.93 0.48
CA ARG A 422 -1.31 -21.73 -0.44
C ARG A 422 -2.11 -22.65 -1.36
N ASP A 423 -3.19 -23.22 -0.84
CA ASP A 423 -4.04 -24.18 -1.56
C ASP A 423 -5.19 -23.51 -2.31
N PHE A 424 -5.39 -22.18 -2.15
CA PHE A 424 -6.51 -21.47 -2.75
C PHE A 424 -6.05 -20.13 -3.34
N PRO A 425 -6.24 -19.90 -4.65
CA PRO A 425 -5.63 -18.77 -5.36
C PRO A 425 -6.38 -17.44 -5.20
N LEU A 426 -7.27 -17.31 -4.21
CA LEU A 426 -8.04 -16.09 -3.98
C LEU A 426 -7.63 -15.43 -2.67
N VAL A 427 -7.52 -14.11 -2.69
CA VAL A 427 -7.22 -13.28 -1.53
C VAL A 427 -8.51 -12.81 -0.88
N LYS A 428 -8.64 -12.98 0.42
CA LYS A 428 -9.82 -12.56 1.20
C LYS A 428 -10.09 -11.06 1.02
N TYR A 429 -11.35 -10.68 0.84
CA TYR A 429 -11.83 -9.30 0.62
C TYR A 429 -11.41 -8.64 -0.70
N LYS A 430 -10.77 -9.33 -1.62
CA LYS A 430 -10.46 -8.81 -2.94
C LYS A 430 -11.61 -9.09 -3.91
N GLU A 431 -11.96 -8.10 -4.73
CA GLU A 431 -12.97 -8.26 -5.77
C GLU A 431 -12.43 -9.05 -6.95
N TYR A 432 -13.22 -10.00 -7.44
CA TYR A 432 -12.91 -10.81 -8.60
C TYR A 432 -14.08 -10.81 -9.59
N SER A 433 -13.77 -10.62 -10.86
CA SER A 433 -14.73 -10.92 -11.92
C SER A 433 -14.88 -12.44 -12.09
N ARG A 434 -15.99 -12.87 -12.67
CA ARG A 434 -16.21 -14.30 -12.94
C ARG A 434 -15.17 -14.90 -13.86
N VAL A 435 -14.67 -14.12 -14.81
CA VAL A 435 -13.59 -14.55 -15.71
C VAL A 435 -12.28 -14.74 -14.92
N GLU A 436 -11.96 -13.82 -14.01
CA GLU A 436 -10.78 -13.97 -13.15
C GLU A 436 -10.88 -15.22 -12.30
N LEU A 437 -12.06 -15.51 -11.72
CA LEU A 437 -12.28 -16.76 -10.98
C LEU A 437 -12.08 -18.01 -11.86
N GLN A 438 -12.58 -18.00 -13.10
CA GLN A 438 -12.37 -19.11 -14.02
C GLN A 438 -10.88 -19.43 -14.22
N TYR A 439 -10.05 -18.40 -14.44
CA TYR A 439 -8.63 -18.58 -14.68
C TYR A 439 -7.83 -18.90 -13.41
N LEU A 440 -8.11 -18.23 -12.33
CA LEU A 440 -7.44 -18.49 -11.04
C LEU A 440 -7.75 -19.90 -10.51
N LEU A 441 -8.97 -20.37 -10.71
CA LEU A 441 -9.39 -21.72 -10.34
C LEU A 441 -9.15 -22.75 -11.43
N GLN A 442 -8.48 -22.38 -12.52
CA GLN A 442 -8.13 -23.26 -13.64
C GLN A 442 -9.33 -24.06 -14.17
N SER A 443 -10.45 -23.36 -14.45
CA SER A 443 -11.65 -23.97 -15.00
C SER A 443 -11.43 -24.35 -16.47
N SER A 444 -11.86 -25.54 -16.87
CA SER A 444 -11.94 -25.96 -18.27
C SER A 444 -13.15 -25.40 -19.01
N ALA A 445 -14.01 -24.62 -18.35
CA ALA A 445 -15.16 -24.01 -18.96
C ALA A 445 -14.77 -22.82 -19.85
N GLU A 446 -15.46 -22.66 -20.97
CA GLU A 446 -15.26 -21.54 -21.90
C GLU A 446 -15.31 -20.19 -21.18
N LYS A 447 -14.42 -19.27 -21.59
CA LYS A 447 -14.29 -17.93 -21.01
C LYS A 447 -15.64 -17.20 -20.96
N GLY A 448 -16.00 -16.73 -19.78
CA GLY A 448 -17.24 -15.99 -19.56
C GLY A 448 -18.51 -16.84 -19.52
N SER A 449 -18.38 -18.17 -19.57
CA SER A 449 -19.53 -19.10 -19.48
C SER A 449 -20.17 -19.17 -18.09
N TRP A 450 -19.44 -18.78 -17.05
CA TRP A 450 -19.96 -18.76 -15.68
C TRP A 450 -21.04 -17.68 -15.50
N ARG A 451 -22.26 -18.13 -15.23
CA ARG A 451 -23.44 -17.27 -15.08
C ARG A 451 -23.90 -17.18 -13.62
N ALA A 452 -25.10 -16.65 -13.39
CA ALA A 452 -25.72 -16.64 -12.06
C ALA A 452 -26.00 -18.07 -11.58
N GLY A 453 -25.98 -18.28 -10.25
CA GLY A 453 -26.20 -19.57 -9.63
C GLY A 453 -24.91 -20.14 -9.06
N TYR A 454 -24.45 -21.28 -9.57
CA TYR A 454 -23.21 -21.90 -9.14
C TYR A 454 -22.38 -22.39 -10.32
N SER A 455 -21.09 -22.52 -10.09
CA SER A 455 -20.15 -23.16 -11.01
C SER A 455 -19.15 -24.01 -10.24
N ILE A 456 -18.66 -25.08 -10.86
CA ILE A 456 -17.70 -26.00 -10.25
C ILE A 456 -16.35 -25.78 -10.92
N ALA A 457 -15.31 -25.55 -10.12
CA ALA A 457 -13.93 -25.52 -10.59
C ALA A 457 -13.03 -26.17 -9.55
N ARG A 458 -12.17 -27.09 -10.00
CA ARG A 458 -11.44 -28.00 -9.13
C ARG A 458 -12.45 -28.76 -8.23
N ASP A 459 -12.13 -28.91 -6.97
CA ASP A 459 -13.02 -29.53 -5.96
C ASP A 459 -13.89 -28.48 -5.24
N ASN A 460 -14.05 -27.28 -5.85
CA ASN A 460 -14.74 -26.16 -5.26
C ASN A 460 -16.04 -25.86 -6.00
N ILE A 461 -17.06 -25.49 -5.23
CA ILE A 461 -18.31 -24.95 -5.74
C ILE A 461 -18.31 -23.44 -5.51
N CYS A 462 -18.35 -22.68 -6.60
CA CYS A 462 -18.49 -21.22 -6.55
C CYS A 462 -19.96 -20.84 -6.60
N LEU A 463 -20.46 -20.23 -5.54
CA LEU A 463 -21.84 -19.71 -5.49
C LEU A 463 -21.83 -18.22 -5.84
N PHE A 464 -22.65 -17.81 -6.80
CA PHE A 464 -22.81 -16.41 -7.20
C PHE A 464 -24.13 -15.87 -6.65
N ILE A 465 -24.02 -15.12 -5.54
CA ILE A 465 -25.17 -14.54 -4.85
C ILE A 465 -25.22 -13.05 -5.17
N THR A 466 -26.40 -12.58 -5.63
CA THR A 466 -26.64 -11.15 -5.84
C THR A 466 -27.18 -10.55 -4.54
N LEU A 467 -26.39 -9.71 -3.89
CA LEU A 467 -26.74 -9.07 -2.61
C LEU A 467 -27.62 -7.82 -2.79
N ASN A 468 -27.64 -7.20 -3.98
CA ASN A 468 -28.48 -6.04 -4.30
C ASN A 468 -29.82 -6.49 -4.88
N LYS A 469 -30.73 -6.92 -4.01
CA LYS A 469 -32.15 -7.06 -4.33
C LYS A 469 -32.94 -6.07 -3.49
N ASP A 470 -34.10 -5.63 -4.01
CA ASP A 470 -34.98 -4.67 -3.36
C ASP A 470 -35.27 -5.05 -1.90
N GLU A 471 -35.57 -4.03 -1.07
CA GLU A 471 -35.74 -4.18 0.39
C GLU A 471 -36.68 -5.31 0.82
N SER A 472 -37.67 -5.62 0.01
CA SER A 472 -38.60 -6.74 0.25
C SER A 472 -37.98 -8.15 0.20
N THR A 473 -36.74 -8.26 -0.33
CA THR A 473 -36.05 -9.56 -0.48
C THR A 473 -34.91 -9.72 0.54
N LYS A 474 -34.57 -8.66 1.29
CA LYS A 474 -33.45 -8.66 2.27
C LYS A 474 -33.72 -9.55 3.49
N GLU A 475 -34.99 -9.74 3.87
CA GLU A 475 -35.35 -10.53 5.05
C GLU A 475 -35.17 -12.05 4.89
N HIS A 476 -35.04 -12.58 3.66
CA HIS A 476 -34.98 -14.01 3.39
C HIS A 476 -33.59 -14.55 3.00
N LEU A 477 -32.53 -13.75 2.98
CA LEU A 477 -31.23 -14.19 2.52
C LEU A 477 -30.16 -14.05 3.62
N MET A 478 -30.28 -14.85 4.68
CA MET A 478 -29.14 -15.26 5.49
C MET A 478 -28.56 -16.53 4.86
N TYR A 479 -27.53 -16.38 4.01
CA TYR A 479 -26.75 -17.50 3.53
C TYR A 479 -25.30 -17.30 3.92
N ASP A 480 -24.77 -18.25 4.67
CA ASP A 480 -23.34 -18.41 4.83
C ASP A 480 -22.80 -18.99 3.51
N ASN A 481 -21.88 -18.27 2.87
CA ASN A 481 -21.20 -18.78 1.69
C ASN A 481 -20.11 -19.74 2.13
N PHE A 482 -20.34 -21.02 1.87
CA PHE A 482 -19.36 -22.07 2.14
C PHE A 482 -18.61 -22.41 0.84
N PHE A 483 -17.30 -22.36 0.89
CA PHE A 483 -16.47 -23.05 -0.08
C PHE A 483 -16.16 -24.43 0.50
N LYS A 484 -16.70 -25.49 -0.11
CA LYS A 484 -16.36 -26.86 0.27
C LYS A 484 -15.13 -27.29 -0.51
N GLY A 485 -13.96 -27.11 0.07
CA GLY A 485 -12.77 -27.92 -0.18
C GLY A 485 -12.60 -28.89 1.00
N GLN A 486 -11.63 -29.81 0.96
CA GLN A 486 -11.38 -30.78 2.04
C GLN A 486 -11.06 -30.17 3.42
N LYS A 487 -11.01 -28.84 3.52
CA LYS A 487 -10.96 -28.06 4.78
C LYS A 487 -12.05 -27.00 4.69
N GLU A 488 -12.95 -27.00 5.67
CA GLU A 488 -13.97 -25.98 5.82
C GLU A 488 -13.29 -24.63 6.11
N THR A 489 -13.27 -23.76 5.12
CA THR A 489 -12.94 -22.34 5.31
C THR A 489 -14.24 -21.56 5.22
N SER A 490 -14.75 -21.10 6.35
CA SER A 490 -15.86 -20.14 6.38
C SER A 490 -15.37 -18.78 5.94
N VAL A 491 -15.93 -18.22 4.89
CA VAL A 491 -15.76 -16.82 4.54
C VAL A 491 -16.94 -16.07 5.16
N ASP A 492 -16.71 -15.45 6.32
CA ASP A 492 -17.69 -14.56 6.92
C ASP A 492 -17.86 -13.32 6.02
N ILE A 493 -19.04 -13.18 5.43
CA ILE A 493 -19.44 -11.92 4.82
C ILE A 493 -20.00 -11.05 5.94
N PRO A 494 -19.50 -9.81 6.16
CA PRO A 494 -20.02 -8.94 7.18
C PRO A 494 -21.52 -8.73 6.97
N ARG A 495 -22.31 -9.00 7.99
CA ARG A 495 -23.72 -8.64 8.03
C ARG A 495 -23.81 -7.12 7.96
N ARG A 496 -24.50 -6.57 6.97
CA ARG A 496 -24.97 -5.20 6.99
C ARG A 496 -26.24 -5.09 7.79
#